data_b6309cb0db97a6cda40a2a80ddda29e6
#
_entry.id   b6309cb0db97a6cda40a2a80ddda29e6
#
_cell.length_a   1.000
_cell.length_b   1.000
_cell.length_c   1.000
_cell.angle_alpha   90.00
_cell.angle_beta   90.00
_cell.angle_gamma   90.00
#
_symmetry.space_group_name_H-M   'P 1'
#
loop_
_entity.id
_entity.type
_entity.pdbx_description
1 polymer ?
#
loop_
_entity_poly.entity_id
_entity_poly.type
_entity_poly.pdbx_seq_one_letter_code
_entity_poly.pdbx_strand_id
1 'polypeptide(L)'
;MPQNCIYLQCSEELFEKNSSIAEYEIIENLKTDHKNIQNIITMHNTTNQMSRRHFLATTGAIAGTALLNPLSDIKAKTTGISAPTGKKLRIALVGIGGRGTSMWGRDILKSYPDYLEFVGLCDKNEGRVETGKRIIGTSCPTYTDFEKMMNETKPDVLIVTTMDSTHHQFIIRGMELGADIITEKPMTTDEKKIQAILDAEKRTGKTCRVTFNYRYSPHRAKIWELLRAGEIGDITSVDFHWYLDTSHGADYFRRWHRLVECSGSLWVHKASHHFDLLNWWIDSDPESVYALGALNHYGKNGTIRAENCRTCPHTDKCKFFFDITKNKNYMELYVANEKYDGYLRDGCVFKKDVNIFDKMAATIKYKNGVQVAYSLTTYSPYEGYRIAFNGTKGRLEAWIQESKPTSDANYDEIVLFKNFNKRQYIQIPFGTSGHGGGDALLKDQIFLPNIDDPFQQCANTRDGALACLVGIAARNSIASGQPVKIADL
;
A
#
# COMPACT_ATOMS: atom_id res chain seq x y z
N MET A 1 -10.84 28.59 49.56
CA MET A 1 -12.25 28.81 50.03
C MET A 1 -13.10 29.06 48.80
N PRO A 2 -14.35 28.62 48.84
CA PRO A 2 -14.80 27.52 47.98
C PRO A 2 -16.06 27.88 47.17
N GLN A 3 -16.59 26.87 46.45
CA GLN A 3 -18.00 26.66 46.05
C GLN A 3 -18.49 27.40 44.79
N ASN A 4 -19.20 26.77 43.83
CA ASN A 4 -20.40 25.97 44.01
C ASN A 4 -20.63 25.01 42.82
N CYS A 5 -20.91 23.76 43.14
CA CYS A 5 -21.67 22.83 42.33
C CYS A 5 -23.17 23.16 42.42
N ILE A 6 -23.84 23.25 41.27
CA ILE A 6 -25.31 23.25 41.24
C ILE A 6 -25.76 21.97 40.54
N TYR A 7 -26.35 21.06 41.30
CA TYR A 7 -27.15 19.93 40.85
C TYR A 7 -28.51 20.45 40.37
N LEU A 8 -28.90 20.07 39.16
CA LEU A 8 -30.27 20.15 38.70
C LEU A 8 -30.90 18.76 38.80
N GLN A 9 -31.77 18.60 39.79
CA GLN A 9 -32.80 17.56 39.89
C GLN A 9 -33.84 17.81 38.79
N CYS A 10 -34.04 16.88 37.88
CA CYS A 10 -35.23 16.79 37.05
C CYS A 10 -36.17 15.73 37.64
N SER A 11 -37.39 16.16 37.91
CA SER A 11 -38.46 15.41 38.51
C SER A 11 -39.04 14.32 37.62
N GLU A 12 -39.34 13.18 38.26
CA GLU A 12 -39.92 11.94 37.69
C GLU A 12 -41.45 11.99 37.42
N GLU A 13 -42.04 13.10 37.10
CA GLU A 13 -43.51 13.18 36.98
C GLU A 13 -44.09 13.30 35.56
N LEU A 14 -43.35 13.01 34.48
CA LEU A 14 -43.85 13.15 33.12
C LEU A 14 -43.81 11.86 32.26
N PHE A 15 -43.60 10.69 32.86
CA PHE A 15 -43.47 9.42 32.11
C PHE A 15 -44.64 8.44 32.18
N GLU A 16 -45.70 8.74 32.94
CA GLU A 16 -46.81 7.77 33.15
C GLU A 16 -48.12 7.99 32.33
N LYS A 17 -48.14 8.91 31.36
CA LYS A 17 -49.40 9.14 30.61
C LYS A 17 -49.35 8.89 29.10
N ASN A 18 -48.23 8.41 28.52
CA ASN A 18 -48.16 8.15 27.07
C ASN A 18 -47.85 6.69 26.68
N SER A 19 -47.88 5.74 27.63
CA SER A 19 -47.58 4.32 27.31
C SER A 19 -48.78 3.47 26.83
N SER A 20 -50.02 3.95 26.97
CA SER A 20 -51.18 3.09 26.65
C SER A 20 -51.70 3.18 25.19
N ILE A 21 -51.28 4.17 24.41
CA ILE A 21 -51.76 4.33 23.02
C ILE A 21 -50.76 3.67 22.05
N ALA A 22 -49.45 3.72 22.35
CA ALA A 22 -48.42 3.11 21.50
C ALA A 22 -48.40 1.57 21.56
N GLU A 23 -48.78 0.96 22.70
CA GLU A 23 -48.91 -0.50 22.83
C GLU A 23 -50.10 -1.09 22.06
N TYR A 24 -51.19 -0.35 21.90
CA TYR A 24 -52.32 -0.83 21.11
C TYR A 24 -52.11 -0.81 19.61
N GLU A 25 -51.40 0.17 19.08
CA GLU A 25 -51.03 0.21 17.64
C GLU A 25 -49.97 -0.84 17.24
N ILE A 26 -49.07 -1.20 18.15
CA ILE A 26 -48.07 -2.26 17.91
C ILE A 26 -48.74 -3.65 17.90
N ILE A 27 -49.76 -3.89 18.73
CA ILE A 27 -50.45 -5.19 18.79
C ILE A 27 -51.36 -5.42 17.56
N GLU A 28 -51.99 -4.38 16.99
CA GLU A 28 -52.78 -4.48 15.79
C GLU A 28 -51.91 -4.67 14.53
N ASN A 29 -50.76 -4.03 14.43
CA ASN A 29 -49.81 -4.22 13.36
C ASN A 29 -49.15 -5.63 13.36
N LEU A 30 -48.92 -6.22 14.52
CA LEU A 30 -48.40 -7.60 14.65
C LEU A 30 -49.45 -8.68 14.28
N LYS A 31 -50.75 -8.41 14.42
CA LYS A 31 -51.81 -9.33 14.00
C LYS A 31 -52.01 -9.35 12.48
N THR A 32 -51.69 -8.27 11.78
CA THR A 32 -51.78 -8.16 10.34
C THR A 32 -50.60 -8.87 9.66
N ASP A 33 -49.41 -8.83 10.26
CA ASP A 33 -48.23 -9.53 9.77
C ASP A 33 -48.31 -11.07 9.92
N HIS A 34 -48.98 -11.56 10.97
CA HIS A 34 -49.13 -13.01 11.15
C HIS A 34 -49.98 -13.70 10.07
N LYS A 35 -50.94 -12.98 9.45
CA LYS A 35 -51.73 -13.50 8.32
C LYS A 35 -50.95 -13.52 7.02
N ASN A 36 -50.04 -12.56 6.83
CA ASN A 36 -49.14 -12.51 5.67
C ASN A 36 -48.04 -13.58 5.72
N ILE A 37 -47.57 -13.89 6.92
CA ILE A 37 -46.53 -14.95 7.12
C ILE A 37 -47.13 -16.35 6.89
N GLN A 38 -48.36 -16.61 7.28
CA GLN A 38 -49.01 -17.90 7.01
C GLN A 38 -49.30 -18.12 5.52
N ASN A 39 -49.63 -17.09 4.77
CA ASN A 39 -49.79 -17.18 3.31
C ASN A 39 -48.48 -17.41 2.56
N ILE A 40 -47.35 -16.90 3.05
CA ILE A 40 -46.03 -17.13 2.50
C ILE A 40 -45.56 -18.57 2.77
N ILE A 41 -45.87 -19.14 3.94
CA ILE A 41 -45.52 -20.51 4.34
C ILE A 41 -46.33 -21.55 3.53
N THR A 42 -47.56 -21.24 3.15
CA THR A 42 -48.42 -22.16 2.37
C THR A 42 -48.05 -22.18 0.86
N MET A 43 -47.40 -21.14 0.34
CA MET A 43 -46.89 -21.13 -1.05
C MET A 43 -45.50 -21.82 -1.19
N HIS A 44 -44.81 -22.15 -0.09
CA HIS A 44 -43.46 -22.74 -0.14
C HIS A 44 -43.44 -24.28 -0.13
N ASN A 45 -44.60 -24.94 -0.02
CA ASN A 45 -44.63 -26.40 0.06
C ASN A 45 -44.94 -27.11 -1.26
N THR A 46 -44.93 -26.44 -2.40
CA THR A 46 -45.21 -27.07 -3.72
C THR A 46 -44.19 -26.75 -4.81
N THR A 47 -42.91 -26.55 -4.50
CA THR A 47 -41.89 -26.54 -5.54
C THR A 47 -40.68 -27.36 -5.16
N ASN A 48 -40.41 -28.36 -6.01
CA ASN A 48 -39.33 -29.31 -6.03
C ASN A 48 -37.96 -28.77 -5.60
N GLN A 49 -37.20 -29.66 -4.91
CA GLN A 49 -35.78 -29.59 -4.60
C GLN A 49 -34.97 -29.14 -5.81
N MET A 50 -34.57 -27.86 -5.82
CA MET A 50 -33.44 -27.38 -6.60
C MET A 50 -32.25 -27.19 -5.65
N SER A 51 -31.15 -27.88 -5.97
CA SER A 51 -29.88 -27.82 -5.23
C SER A 51 -29.34 -26.40 -5.16
N ARG A 52 -28.77 -26.01 -4.02
CA ARG A 52 -28.09 -24.70 -3.79
C ARG A 52 -27.08 -24.30 -4.90
N ARG A 53 -26.60 -25.27 -5.68
CA ARG A 53 -25.69 -25.03 -6.81
C ARG A 53 -26.39 -24.46 -8.05
N HIS A 54 -27.70 -24.69 -8.25
CA HIS A 54 -28.46 -24.18 -9.39
C HIS A 54 -29.02 -22.78 -9.17
N PHE A 55 -29.28 -22.39 -7.92
CA PHE A 55 -29.77 -21.02 -7.61
C PHE A 55 -28.71 -19.94 -7.83
N LEU A 56 -27.42 -20.27 -7.64
CA LEU A 56 -26.31 -19.33 -7.88
C LEU A 56 -25.93 -19.14 -9.35
N ALA A 57 -26.47 -19.97 -10.25
CA ALA A 57 -26.15 -19.92 -11.68
C ALA A 57 -27.12 -19.08 -12.51
N THR A 58 -28.32 -18.74 -12.00
CA THR A 58 -29.41 -18.13 -12.81
C THR A 58 -29.79 -16.69 -12.45
N THR A 59 -29.21 -16.10 -11.38
CA THR A 59 -29.49 -14.69 -11.00
C THR A 59 -28.33 -13.72 -11.25
N GLY A 60 -27.30 -14.13 -11.98
CA GLY A 60 -26.07 -13.36 -12.25
C GLY A 60 -25.91 -12.78 -13.65
N ALA A 61 -26.98 -12.65 -14.42
CA ALA A 61 -26.85 -12.06 -15.76
C ALA A 61 -27.82 -10.90 -15.93
N ILE A 62 -27.39 -9.67 -15.62
CA ILE A 62 -27.74 -8.42 -16.36
C ILE A 62 -26.95 -7.26 -15.70
N ALA A 63 -26.12 -6.59 -16.54
CA ALA A 63 -25.54 -5.26 -16.44
C ALA A 63 -24.54 -4.98 -15.28
N GLY A 64 -23.28 -4.95 -15.62
CA GLY A 64 -22.19 -4.43 -14.76
C GLY A 64 -20.83 -5.14 -14.91
N THR A 65 -20.53 -5.82 -16.00
CA THR A 65 -19.41 -6.75 -16.12
C THR A 65 -18.38 -6.37 -17.17
N ALA A 66 -17.97 -5.12 -17.27
CA ALA A 66 -17.02 -4.77 -18.33
C ALA A 66 -15.58 -4.50 -17.86
N LEU A 67 -15.30 -4.28 -16.55
CA LEU A 67 -13.98 -3.76 -16.15
C LEU A 67 -13.13 -4.65 -15.24
N LEU A 68 -13.63 -5.72 -14.61
CA LEU A 68 -12.85 -6.54 -13.68
C LEU A 68 -12.66 -8.02 -14.05
N ASN A 69 -13.11 -8.47 -15.21
CA ASN A 69 -12.81 -9.81 -15.71
C ASN A 69 -11.31 -10.09 -15.99
N PRO A 70 -10.42 -9.09 -16.24
CA PRO A 70 -8.99 -9.37 -16.37
C PRO A 70 -8.32 -9.80 -15.08
N LEU A 71 -8.81 -9.40 -13.89
CA LEU A 71 -8.18 -9.74 -12.62
C LEU A 71 -8.37 -11.21 -12.19
N SER A 72 -9.48 -11.86 -12.61
CA SER A 72 -9.74 -13.27 -12.28
C SER A 72 -8.91 -14.27 -13.08
N ASP A 73 -8.45 -13.88 -14.29
CA ASP A 73 -7.77 -14.77 -15.23
C ASP A 73 -6.23 -14.67 -15.19
N ILE A 74 -5.70 -13.69 -14.45
CA ILE A 74 -4.25 -13.55 -14.26
C ILE A 74 -3.81 -14.58 -13.21
N LYS A 75 -3.58 -15.82 -13.66
CA LYS A 75 -2.81 -16.79 -12.86
C LYS A 75 -1.40 -16.24 -12.72
N ALA A 76 -0.92 -16.12 -11.48
CA ALA A 76 0.45 -15.74 -11.20
C ALA A 76 1.42 -16.62 -12.00
N LYS A 77 1.99 -16.09 -13.05
CA LYS A 77 3.20 -16.67 -13.62
C LYS A 77 4.33 -16.33 -12.65
N THR A 78 4.67 -17.28 -11.80
CA THR A 78 5.87 -17.25 -10.94
C THR A 78 7.14 -17.48 -11.79
N THR A 79 7.23 -16.83 -12.94
CA THR A 79 8.46 -16.88 -13.72
C THR A 79 9.37 -15.78 -13.16
N GLY A 80 10.36 -16.20 -12.39
CA GLY A 80 11.46 -15.33 -12.02
C GLY A 80 12.04 -14.67 -13.28
N ILE A 81 12.33 -13.38 -13.19
CA ILE A 81 13.12 -12.67 -14.19
C ILE A 81 14.52 -13.29 -14.09
N SER A 82 14.85 -14.25 -14.94
CA SER A 82 16.13 -14.94 -14.91
C SER A 82 16.92 -14.69 -16.20
N ALA A 83 18.22 -14.46 -16.06
CA ALA A 83 19.12 -14.39 -17.20
C ALA A 83 19.11 -15.71 -17.97
N PRO A 84 19.25 -15.68 -19.31
CA PRO A 84 19.54 -16.87 -20.10
C PRO A 84 20.80 -17.55 -19.56
N THR A 85 20.84 -18.89 -19.58
CA THR A 85 21.96 -19.67 -19.07
C THR A 85 23.31 -19.17 -19.63
N GLY A 86 24.22 -18.79 -18.74
CA GLY A 86 25.58 -18.33 -19.09
C GLY A 86 25.67 -16.89 -19.58
N LYS A 87 24.61 -16.06 -19.46
CA LYS A 87 24.64 -14.63 -19.82
C LYS A 87 24.18 -13.79 -18.66
N LYS A 88 24.69 -12.55 -18.59
CA LYS A 88 24.16 -11.54 -17.63
C LYS A 88 22.84 -10.97 -18.14
N LEU A 89 21.96 -10.67 -17.21
CA LEU A 89 20.70 -9.98 -17.45
C LEU A 89 21.00 -8.52 -17.83
N ARG A 90 20.55 -8.07 -18.98
CA ARG A 90 20.78 -6.71 -19.49
C ARG A 90 19.69 -5.78 -18.95
N ILE A 91 20.08 -4.86 -18.08
CA ILE A 91 19.15 -4.00 -17.34
C ILE A 91 19.23 -2.55 -17.81
N ALA A 92 18.09 -1.95 -18.14
CA ALA A 92 17.93 -0.52 -18.22
C ALA A 92 17.20 0.01 -16.96
N LEU A 93 17.54 1.22 -16.53
CA LEU A 93 16.94 1.86 -15.35
C LEU A 93 16.40 3.24 -15.73
N VAL A 94 15.12 3.50 -15.48
CA VAL A 94 14.47 4.81 -15.66
C VAL A 94 14.06 5.42 -14.34
N GLY A 95 14.40 6.72 -14.12
CA GLY A 95 14.17 7.45 -12.89
C GLY A 95 15.37 7.36 -11.94
N ILE A 96 16.37 8.22 -12.14
CA ILE A 96 17.65 8.20 -11.43
C ILE A 96 17.56 9.10 -10.17
N GLY A 97 16.49 8.94 -9.39
CA GLY A 97 16.34 9.50 -8.05
C GLY A 97 17.09 8.68 -6.98
N GLY A 98 16.90 9.05 -5.71
CA GLY A 98 17.58 8.36 -4.59
C GLY A 98 17.35 6.85 -4.57
N ARG A 99 16.12 6.39 -4.83
CA ARG A 99 15.78 4.95 -4.84
C ARG A 99 16.41 4.23 -6.03
N GLY A 100 16.31 4.82 -7.23
CA GLY A 100 16.94 4.28 -8.44
C GLY A 100 18.46 4.21 -8.33
N THR A 101 19.09 5.28 -7.84
CA THR A 101 20.56 5.36 -7.72
C THR A 101 21.11 4.43 -6.64
N SER A 102 20.44 4.30 -5.47
CA SER A 102 20.92 3.46 -4.36
C SER A 102 20.53 1.99 -4.55
N MET A 103 19.29 1.65 -4.20
CA MET A 103 18.84 0.26 -4.12
C MET A 103 18.88 -0.45 -5.47
N TRP A 104 18.34 0.21 -6.52
CA TRP A 104 18.20 -0.38 -7.85
C TRP A 104 19.39 -0.11 -8.77
N GLY A 105 20.32 0.76 -8.36
CA GLY A 105 21.56 1.04 -9.11
C GLY A 105 22.76 0.40 -8.42
N ARG A 106 23.38 1.18 -7.51
CA ARG A 106 24.64 0.80 -6.84
C ARG A 106 24.55 -0.55 -6.12
N ASP A 107 23.48 -0.78 -5.36
CA ASP A 107 23.39 -1.93 -4.47
C ASP A 107 23.21 -3.23 -5.25
N ILE A 108 22.42 -3.25 -6.37
CA ILE A 108 22.32 -4.47 -7.20
C ILE A 108 23.57 -4.72 -8.02
N LEU A 109 24.21 -3.67 -8.54
CA LEU A 109 25.47 -3.84 -9.30
C LEU A 109 26.57 -4.42 -8.41
N LYS A 110 26.62 -3.99 -7.13
CA LYS A 110 27.57 -4.50 -6.15
C LYS A 110 27.27 -5.93 -5.70
N SER A 111 25.99 -6.27 -5.50
CA SER A 111 25.59 -7.56 -4.91
C SER A 111 25.49 -8.68 -5.95
N TYR A 112 25.20 -8.35 -7.21
CA TYR A 112 24.93 -9.33 -8.27
C TYR A 112 25.78 -9.11 -9.53
N PRO A 113 27.11 -8.85 -9.44
CA PRO A 113 27.95 -8.46 -10.57
C PRO A 113 28.08 -9.57 -11.63
N ASP A 114 27.86 -10.83 -11.25
CA ASP A 114 27.93 -11.98 -12.16
C ASP A 114 26.60 -12.28 -12.87
N TYR A 115 25.48 -11.72 -12.37
CA TYR A 115 24.14 -12.02 -12.86
C TYR A 115 23.53 -10.92 -13.73
N LEU A 116 24.00 -9.67 -13.60
CA LEU A 116 23.44 -8.55 -14.32
C LEU A 116 24.50 -7.54 -14.81
N GLU A 117 24.09 -6.74 -15.80
CA GLU A 117 24.83 -5.58 -16.27
C GLU A 117 23.86 -4.43 -16.62
N PHE A 118 24.25 -3.19 -16.32
CA PHE A 118 23.50 -2.03 -16.81
C PHE A 118 23.85 -1.73 -18.26
N VAL A 119 22.82 -1.57 -19.10
CA VAL A 119 22.97 -1.22 -20.51
C VAL A 119 22.49 0.20 -20.82
N GLY A 120 21.72 0.84 -19.92
CA GLY A 120 21.28 2.23 -20.06
C GLY A 120 20.67 2.80 -18.79
N LEU A 121 20.89 4.09 -18.56
CA LEU A 121 20.25 4.87 -17.50
C LEU A 121 19.50 6.04 -18.12
N CYS A 122 18.24 6.28 -17.68
CA CYS A 122 17.41 7.34 -18.19
C CYS A 122 16.78 8.19 -17.07
N ASP A 123 16.90 9.50 -17.16
CA ASP A 123 16.16 10.47 -16.36
C ASP A 123 15.95 11.74 -17.19
N LYS A 124 14.78 12.39 -17.05
CA LYS A 124 14.50 13.67 -17.71
C LYS A 124 15.47 14.79 -17.28
N ASN A 125 16.09 14.65 -16.12
CA ASN A 125 17.08 15.57 -15.58
C ASN A 125 18.48 15.09 -15.98
N GLU A 126 19.08 15.76 -16.96
CA GLU A 126 20.39 15.42 -17.52
C GLU A 126 21.50 15.37 -16.45
N GLY A 127 21.56 16.37 -15.58
CA GLY A 127 22.56 16.40 -14.51
C GLY A 127 22.36 15.28 -13.47
N ARG A 128 21.11 14.88 -13.22
CA ARG A 128 20.80 13.79 -12.30
C ARG A 128 21.21 12.44 -12.86
N VAL A 129 20.96 12.18 -14.15
CA VAL A 129 21.37 10.90 -14.75
C VAL A 129 22.89 10.73 -14.76
N GLU A 130 23.65 11.77 -15.08
CA GLU A 130 25.10 11.75 -15.05
C GLU A 130 25.67 11.58 -13.63
N THR A 131 25.08 12.29 -12.66
CA THR A 131 25.45 12.13 -11.24
C THR A 131 25.14 10.69 -10.76
N GLY A 132 23.97 10.18 -11.13
CA GLY A 132 23.57 8.82 -10.78
C GLY A 132 24.48 7.76 -11.38
N LYS A 133 24.86 7.87 -12.64
CA LYS A 133 25.85 7.00 -13.29
C LYS A 133 27.14 6.88 -12.47
N ARG A 134 27.67 8.02 -12.04
CA ARG A 134 28.89 8.08 -11.19
C ARG A 134 28.69 7.41 -9.83
N ILE A 135 27.53 7.64 -9.17
CA ILE A 135 27.23 7.05 -7.84
C ILE A 135 26.98 5.54 -7.97
N ILE A 136 26.34 5.08 -9.02
CA ILE A 136 26.10 3.66 -9.32
C ILE A 136 27.43 2.96 -9.59
N GLY A 137 28.37 3.64 -10.25
CA GLY A 137 29.66 3.08 -10.63
C GLY A 137 29.59 2.25 -11.92
N THR A 138 28.71 2.62 -12.85
CA THR A 138 28.55 1.94 -14.14
C THR A 138 29.14 2.78 -15.28
N SER A 139 29.56 2.11 -16.37
CA SER A 139 30.04 2.74 -17.61
C SER A 139 28.97 2.85 -18.70
N CYS A 140 27.76 2.32 -18.48
CA CYS A 140 26.72 2.30 -19.50
C CYS A 140 26.32 3.72 -19.96
N PRO A 141 25.76 3.89 -21.17
CA PRO A 141 25.32 5.18 -21.66
C PRO A 141 24.16 5.75 -20.84
N THR A 142 24.03 7.09 -20.87
CA THR A 142 22.98 7.86 -20.21
C THR A 142 22.06 8.49 -21.25
N TYR A 143 20.78 8.66 -20.89
CA TYR A 143 19.75 9.16 -21.78
C TYR A 143 18.81 10.12 -21.06
N THR A 144 18.31 11.11 -21.77
CA THR A 144 17.14 11.93 -21.37
C THR A 144 15.88 11.53 -22.15
N ASP A 145 16.06 10.77 -23.24
CA ASP A 145 15.01 10.20 -24.09
C ASP A 145 14.89 8.70 -23.82
N PHE A 146 13.72 8.30 -23.31
CA PHE A 146 13.41 6.92 -22.99
C PHE A 146 13.34 6.01 -24.21
N GLU A 147 12.68 6.46 -25.30
CA GLU A 147 12.54 5.68 -26.53
C GLU A 147 13.90 5.40 -27.16
N LYS A 148 14.76 6.40 -27.18
CA LYS A 148 16.14 6.25 -27.66
C LYS A 148 16.89 5.21 -26.83
N MET A 149 16.83 5.30 -25.50
CA MET A 149 17.47 4.32 -24.62
C MET A 149 17.01 2.89 -24.95
N MET A 150 15.71 2.65 -24.99
CA MET A 150 15.16 1.32 -25.19
C MET A 150 15.52 0.74 -26.57
N ASN A 151 15.44 1.56 -27.63
CA ASN A 151 15.73 1.14 -28.99
C ASN A 151 17.23 0.83 -29.23
N GLU A 152 18.13 1.62 -28.64
CA GLU A 152 19.58 1.42 -28.78
C GLU A 152 20.09 0.28 -27.90
N THR A 153 19.58 0.16 -26.66
CA THR A 153 20.10 -0.81 -25.69
C THR A 153 19.40 -2.16 -25.71
N LYS A 154 18.12 -2.22 -26.10
CA LYS A 154 17.29 -3.43 -26.13
C LYS A 154 17.49 -4.28 -24.86
N PRO A 155 17.11 -3.76 -23.68
CA PRO A 155 17.33 -4.46 -22.42
C PRO A 155 16.41 -5.68 -22.30
N ASP A 156 16.85 -6.68 -21.53
CA ASP A 156 15.99 -7.80 -21.13
C ASP A 156 14.98 -7.35 -20.09
N VAL A 157 15.39 -6.44 -19.19
CA VAL A 157 14.60 -5.93 -18.07
C VAL A 157 14.71 -4.41 -17.98
N LEU A 158 13.57 -3.76 -17.80
CA LEU A 158 13.48 -2.35 -17.43
C LEU A 158 13.09 -2.21 -15.95
N ILE A 159 13.92 -1.50 -15.18
CA ILE A 159 13.58 -1.10 -13.80
C ILE A 159 12.97 0.30 -13.83
N VAL A 160 11.77 0.47 -13.24
CA VAL A 160 11.01 1.72 -13.19
C VAL A 160 11.00 2.28 -11.78
N THR A 161 11.60 3.46 -11.58
CA THR A 161 11.73 4.15 -10.29
C THR A 161 11.42 5.65 -10.41
N THR A 162 10.55 6.01 -11.33
CA THR A 162 10.14 7.39 -11.59
C THR A 162 9.15 7.90 -10.54
N MET A 163 8.45 8.99 -10.80
CA MET A 163 7.34 9.47 -9.96
C MET A 163 6.13 8.54 -10.15
N ASP A 164 5.43 8.21 -9.06
CA ASP A 164 4.36 7.19 -9.03
C ASP A 164 3.34 7.34 -10.16
N SER A 165 2.88 8.58 -10.40
CA SER A 165 1.88 8.86 -11.44
C SER A 165 2.36 8.62 -12.88
N THR A 166 3.66 8.43 -13.07
CA THR A 166 4.29 8.20 -14.39
C THR A 166 4.71 6.75 -14.62
N HIS A 167 4.69 5.88 -13.59
CA HIS A 167 5.12 4.49 -13.70
C HIS A 167 4.46 3.76 -14.87
N HIS A 168 3.15 3.91 -15.04
CA HIS A 168 2.38 3.23 -16.09
C HIS A 168 2.92 3.51 -17.50
N GLN A 169 3.43 4.71 -17.77
CA GLN A 169 3.96 5.08 -19.10
C GLN A 169 5.18 4.22 -19.44
N PHE A 170 6.11 4.10 -18.49
CA PHE A 170 7.34 3.33 -18.68
C PHE A 170 7.11 1.82 -18.60
N ILE A 171 6.17 1.37 -17.75
CA ILE A 171 5.78 -0.04 -17.66
C ILE A 171 5.20 -0.50 -18.99
N ILE A 172 4.17 0.19 -19.49
CA ILE A 172 3.48 -0.17 -20.74
C ILE A 172 4.44 -0.13 -21.90
N ARG A 173 5.17 0.99 -22.04
CA ARG A 173 6.05 1.17 -23.20
C ARG A 173 7.27 0.24 -23.15
N GLY A 174 7.81 -0.05 -21.96
CA GLY A 174 8.88 -1.03 -21.79
C GLY A 174 8.46 -2.44 -22.23
N MET A 175 7.24 -2.88 -21.87
CA MET A 175 6.67 -4.14 -22.34
C MET A 175 6.50 -4.18 -23.87
N GLU A 176 5.97 -3.11 -24.46
CA GLU A 176 5.79 -2.97 -25.91
C GLU A 176 7.13 -3.04 -26.66
N LEU A 177 8.20 -2.53 -26.06
CA LEU A 177 9.55 -2.58 -26.63
C LEU A 177 10.32 -3.88 -26.27
N GLY A 178 9.63 -4.84 -25.64
CA GLY A 178 10.13 -6.20 -25.47
C GLY A 178 10.85 -6.50 -24.16
N ALA A 179 10.87 -5.60 -23.19
CA ALA A 179 11.45 -5.82 -21.86
C ALA A 179 10.44 -6.38 -20.87
N ASP A 180 10.89 -7.23 -19.95
CA ASP A 180 10.17 -7.50 -18.71
C ASP A 180 10.40 -6.35 -17.73
N ILE A 181 9.46 -6.15 -16.77
CA ILE A 181 9.45 -4.96 -15.93
C ILE A 181 9.68 -5.32 -14.46
N ILE A 182 10.52 -4.55 -13.81
CA ILE A 182 10.57 -4.41 -12.35
C ILE A 182 10.12 -2.99 -12.02
N THR A 183 9.02 -2.81 -11.30
CA THR A 183 8.56 -1.48 -10.91
C THR A 183 8.58 -1.27 -9.42
N GLU A 184 9.02 -0.08 -8.99
CA GLU A 184 8.80 0.36 -7.62
C GLU A 184 7.29 0.49 -7.34
N LYS A 185 6.98 0.32 -6.05
CA LYS A 185 5.62 0.55 -5.56
C LYS A 185 5.36 2.06 -5.32
N PRO A 186 4.13 2.53 -5.43
CA PRO A 186 2.95 1.82 -5.94
C PRO A 186 3.08 1.54 -7.43
N MET A 187 2.39 0.52 -7.93
CA MET A 187 2.43 0.19 -9.36
C MET A 187 1.99 1.39 -10.22
N THR A 188 0.96 2.10 -9.80
CA THR A 188 0.49 3.38 -10.36
C THR A 188 -0.49 4.08 -9.42
N THR A 189 -1.18 5.15 -9.87
CA THR A 189 -1.93 6.08 -9.00
C THR A 189 -3.43 6.17 -9.23
N ASP A 190 -3.96 5.58 -10.32
CA ASP A 190 -5.40 5.55 -10.62
C ASP A 190 -5.83 4.29 -11.38
N GLU A 191 -7.14 4.04 -11.39
CA GLU A 191 -7.77 2.84 -11.94
C GLU A 191 -7.58 2.69 -13.45
N LYS A 192 -7.61 3.77 -14.21
CA LYS A 192 -7.42 3.72 -15.67
C LYS A 192 -6.01 3.31 -16.04
N LYS A 193 -5.02 3.79 -15.29
CA LYS A 193 -3.62 3.41 -15.47
C LYS A 193 -3.39 1.96 -15.07
N ILE A 194 -4.06 1.47 -14.02
CA ILE A 194 -4.05 0.05 -13.64
C ILE A 194 -4.54 -0.80 -14.81
N GLN A 195 -5.72 -0.49 -15.35
CA GLN A 195 -6.29 -1.23 -16.48
C GLN A 195 -5.36 -1.23 -17.69
N ALA A 196 -4.77 -0.08 -18.03
CA ALA A 196 -3.83 0.03 -19.15
C ALA A 196 -2.57 -0.85 -18.98
N ILE A 197 -2.05 -0.99 -17.76
CA ILE A 197 -0.91 -1.89 -17.46
C ILE A 197 -1.33 -3.36 -17.67
N LEU A 198 -2.50 -3.77 -17.12
CA LEU A 198 -3.01 -5.14 -17.26
C LEU A 198 -3.25 -5.50 -18.73
N ASP A 199 -3.79 -4.57 -19.51
CA ASP A 199 -4.02 -4.76 -20.96
C ASP A 199 -2.68 -4.88 -21.73
N ALA A 200 -1.67 -4.11 -21.34
CA ALA A 200 -0.34 -4.18 -21.95
C ALA A 200 0.33 -5.53 -21.64
N GLU A 201 0.28 -6.01 -20.38
CA GLU A 201 0.79 -7.32 -19.99
C GLU A 201 0.15 -8.44 -20.81
N LYS A 202 -1.20 -8.41 -20.93
CA LYS A 202 -1.95 -9.38 -21.73
C LYS A 202 -1.58 -9.32 -23.21
N ARG A 203 -1.45 -8.12 -23.78
CA ARG A 203 -1.16 -7.89 -25.19
C ARG A 203 0.25 -8.29 -25.57
N THR A 204 1.24 -8.00 -24.71
CA THR A 204 2.66 -8.22 -24.99
C THR A 204 3.17 -9.58 -24.54
N GLY A 205 2.49 -10.22 -23.59
CA GLY A 205 2.94 -11.44 -22.93
C GLY A 205 4.16 -11.25 -22.02
N LYS A 206 4.59 -9.99 -21.79
CA LYS A 206 5.66 -9.62 -20.88
C LYS A 206 5.18 -9.64 -19.44
N THR A 207 6.11 -9.68 -18.49
CA THR A 207 5.80 -9.74 -17.07
C THR A 207 6.18 -8.43 -16.35
N CYS A 208 5.45 -8.11 -15.28
CA CYS A 208 5.81 -7.01 -14.42
C CYS A 208 5.82 -7.45 -12.96
N ARG A 209 6.95 -7.27 -12.31
CA ARG A 209 7.13 -7.50 -10.89
C ARG A 209 6.99 -6.20 -10.11
N VAL A 210 6.07 -6.15 -9.17
CA VAL A 210 5.88 -5.00 -8.26
C VAL A 210 6.66 -5.26 -6.98
N THR A 211 7.51 -4.32 -6.58
CA THR A 211 8.52 -4.56 -5.54
C THR A 211 8.00 -4.28 -4.13
N PHE A 212 7.05 -5.07 -3.66
CA PHE A 212 6.55 -5.04 -2.29
C PHE A 212 7.52 -5.72 -1.32
N ASN A 213 8.61 -5.03 -1.00
CA ASN A 213 9.67 -5.51 -0.12
C ASN A 213 9.21 -5.84 1.32
N TYR A 214 8.07 -5.31 1.76
CA TYR A 214 7.52 -5.60 3.08
C TYR A 214 7.14 -7.06 3.28
N ARG A 215 6.71 -7.78 2.24
CA ARG A 215 6.41 -9.22 2.35
C ARG A 215 7.63 -10.04 2.82
N TYR A 216 8.85 -9.54 2.60
CA TYR A 216 10.12 -10.25 2.86
C TYR A 216 10.69 -10.05 4.27
N SER A 217 10.12 -9.16 5.09
CA SER A 217 10.58 -9.02 6.48
C SER A 217 10.27 -10.26 7.30
N PRO A 218 11.19 -10.76 8.14
CA PRO A 218 11.03 -12.04 8.84
C PRO A 218 9.75 -12.14 9.68
N HIS A 219 9.40 -11.09 10.42
CA HIS A 219 8.19 -11.08 11.24
C HIS A 219 6.91 -11.11 10.39
N ARG A 220 6.90 -10.50 9.20
CA ARG A 220 5.74 -10.52 8.29
C ARG A 220 5.57 -11.86 7.61
N ALA A 221 6.67 -12.50 7.22
CA ALA A 221 6.66 -13.88 6.73
C ALA A 221 6.18 -14.85 7.82
N LYS A 222 6.59 -14.65 9.10
CA LYS A 222 6.13 -15.48 10.22
C LYS A 222 4.65 -15.31 10.52
N ILE A 223 4.10 -14.10 10.41
CA ILE A 223 2.64 -13.88 10.50
C ILE A 223 1.94 -14.71 9.42
N TRP A 224 2.39 -14.61 8.16
CA TRP A 224 1.82 -15.38 7.05
C TRP A 224 1.85 -16.88 7.31
N GLU A 225 3.00 -17.41 7.75
CA GLU A 225 3.17 -18.84 8.08
C GLU A 225 2.14 -19.29 9.13
N LEU A 226 2.00 -18.54 10.24
CA LEU A 226 1.07 -18.88 11.32
C LEU A 226 -0.40 -18.85 10.85
N LEU A 227 -0.75 -17.88 10.01
CA LEU A 227 -2.10 -17.77 9.43
C LEU A 227 -2.38 -18.95 8.47
N ARG A 228 -1.43 -19.31 7.61
CA ARG A 228 -1.56 -20.45 6.69
C ARG A 228 -1.56 -21.80 7.40
N ALA A 229 -0.86 -21.91 8.52
CA ALA A 229 -0.92 -23.09 9.39
C ALA A 229 -2.26 -23.23 10.13
N GLY A 230 -3.16 -22.24 10.03
CA GLY A 230 -4.46 -22.25 10.68
C GLY A 230 -4.40 -22.13 12.20
N GLU A 231 -3.34 -21.52 12.74
CA GLU A 231 -3.10 -21.40 14.18
C GLU A 231 -4.21 -20.68 14.93
N ILE A 232 -4.92 -19.77 14.26
CA ILE A 232 -6.10 -19.07 14.79
C ILE A 232 -7.42 -19.48 14.11
N GLY A 233 -7.40 -20.50 13.24
CA GLY A 233 -8.55 -20.89 12.42
C GLY A 233 -8.85 -19.91 11.31
N ASP A 234 -10.11 -19.77 10.89
CA ASP A 234 -10.54 -18.84 9.85
C ASP A 234 -10.48 -17.41 10.37
N ILE A 235 -9.84 -16.50 9.63
CA ILE A 235 -9.76 -15.07 9.96
C ILE A 235 -11.16 -14.46 9.81
N THR A 236 -11.62 -13.72 10.83
CA THR A 236 -12.91 -13.02 10.83
C THR A 236 -12.78 -11.51 10.75
N SER A 237 -11.80 -10.94 11.46
CA SER A 237 -11.50 -9.51 11.42
C SER A 237 -10.04 -9.21 11.69
N VAL A 238 -9.58 -8.02 11.25
CA VAL A 238 -8.20 -7.55 11.44
C VAL A 238 -8.23 -6.10 11.91
N ASP A 239 -7.43 -5.80 12.95
CA ASP A 239 -7.12 -4.44 13.39
C ASP A 239 -5.71 -4.11 12.93
N PHE A 240 -5.52 -3.08 12.10
CA PHE A 240 -4.22 -2.73 11.54
C PHE A 240 -3.97 -1.21 11.60
N HIS A 241 -3.07 -0.78 12.48
CA HIS A 241 -2.76 0.61 12.73
C HIS A 241 -1.29 0.89 12.44
N TRP A 242 -1.00 1.75 11.44
CA TRP A 242 0.33 2.15 11.05
C TRP A 242 0.70 3.53 11.57
N TYR A 243 1.90 3.65 12.06
CA TYR A 243 2.47 4.87 12.61
C TYR A 243 3.74 5.22 11.83
N LEU A 244 3.74 6.35 11.13
CA LEU A 244 4.98 6.93 10.58
C LEU A 244 5.58 7.86 11.61
N ASP A 245 6.86 7.72 11.88
CA ASP A 245 7.56 8.67 12.73
C ASP A 245 7.56 10.07 12.08
N THR A 246 7.70 11.09 12.93
CA THR A 246 7.60 12.50 12.51
C THR A 246 8.57 12.86 11.39
N SER A 247 9.77 12.26 11.35
CA SER A 247 10.79 12.57 10.33
C SER A 247 10.41 11.97 8.97
N HIS A 248 10.01 10.68 8.97
CA HIS A 248 9.59 9.97 7.77
C HIS A 248 8.28 10.53 7.24
N GLY A 249 7.29 10.75 8.12
CA GLY A 249 6.03 11.35 7.74
C GLY A 249 6.23 12.73 7.11
N ALA A 250 6.99 13.63 7.74
CA ALA A 250 7.30 14.95 7.20
C ALA A 250 7.95 14.91 5.81
N ASP A 251 8.76 13.88 5.51
CA ASP A 251 9.43 13.76 4.22
C ASP A 251 8.46 13.63 3.04
N TYR A 252 7.29 13.02 3.24
CA TYR A 252 6.24 12.98 2.21
C TYR A 252 5.65 14.37 1.91
N PHE A 253 5.55 15.23 2.90
CA PHE A 253 5.03 16.59 2.73
C PHE A 253 6.07 17.59 2.20
N ARG A 254 7.36 17.22 2.14
CA ARG A 254 8.43 18.02 1.55
C ARG A 254 8.49 17.90 0.02
N ARG A 255 8.30 16.67 -0.45
CA ARG A 255 8.58 16.24 -1.82
C ARG A 255 7.33 16.30 -2.70
N TRP A 256 7.45 15.87 -3.93
CA TRP A 256 6.33 15.76 -4.88
C TRP A 256 5.18 14.89 -4.36
N HIS A 257 5.44 14.01 -3.39
CA HIS A 257 4.41 13.16 -2.75
C HIS A 257 3.28 13.97 -2.10
N ARG A 258 3.53 15.25 -1.74
CA ARG A 258 2.54 16.16 -1.15
C ARG A 258 1.38 16.48 -2.09
N LEU A 259 1.52 16.15 -3.38
CA LEU A 259 0.55 16.41 -4.43
C LEU A 259 -0.13 15.10 -4.83
N VAL A 260 -1.46 15.04 -4.72
CA VAL A 260 -2.25 13.85 -5.03
C VAL A 260 -2.10 13.41 -6.50
N GLU A 261 -1.95 14.35 -7.41
CA GLU A 261 -1.71 14.12 -8.84
C GLU A 261 -0.37 13.44 -9.13
N CYS A 262 0.59 13.57 -8.22
CA CYS A 262 1.91 12.92 -8.33
C CYS A 262 1.96 11.54 -7.65
N SER A 263 1.31 11.42 -6.49
CA SER A 263 1.46 10.25 -5.61
C SER A 263 0.19 9.38 -5.47
N GLY A 264 -0.95 9.87 -5.94
CA GLY A 264 -2.25 9.26 -5.63
C GLY A 264 -2.66 9.42 -4.16
N SER A 265 -1.95 10.26 -3.38
CA SER A 265 -1.99 10.41 -1.92
C SER A 265 -1.26 9.30 -1.16
N LEU A 266 -1.11 9.44 0.17
CA LEU A 266 -0.53 8.39 1.01
C LEU A 266 -1.40 7.13 1.08
N TRP A 267 -2.68 7.21 0.73
CA TRP A 267 -3.54 6.05 0.53
C TRP A 267 -3.00 5.09 -0.56
N VAL A 268 -2.38 5.64 -1.60
CA VAL A 268 -1.75 4.86 -2.68
C VAL A 268 -0.25 4.74 -2.46
N HIS A 269 0.46 5.86 -2.27
CA HIS A 269 1.93 5.86 -2.18
C HIS A 269 2.46 4.98 -1.03
N LYS A 270 1.99 5.21 0.20
CA LYS A 270 2.48 4.48 1.39
C LYS A 270 1.61 3.28 1.73
N ALA A 271 0.29 3.47 1.75
CA ALA A 271 -0.61 2.43 2.21
C ALA A 271 -0.77 1.26 1.22
N SER A 272 -0.30 1.38 -0.03
CA SER A 272 -0.21 0.22 -0.94
C SER A 272 0.63 -0.92 -0.35
N HIS A 273 1.70 -0.64 0.39
CA HIS A 273 2.42 -1.66 1.16
C HIS A 273 1.53 -2.37 2.19
N HIS A 274 0.70 -1.59 2.88
CA HIS A 274 -0.15 -2.09 3.95
C HIS A 274 -1.30 -2.91 3.39
N PHE A 275 -1.90 -2.46 2.28
CA PHE A 275 -2.98 -3.18 1.60
C PHE A 275 -2.47 -4.42 0.89
N ASP A 276 -1.26 -4.38 0.35
CA ASP A 276 -0.58 -5.55 -0.17
C ASP A 276 -0.37 -6.63 0.91
N LEU A 277 0.13 -6.24 2.08
CA LEU A 277 0.27 -7.15 3.23
C LEU A 277 -1.07 -7.73 3.67
N LEU A 278 -2.12 -6.91 3.75
CA LEU A 278 -3.46 -7.38 4.12
C LEU A 278 -4.00 -8.39 3.09
N ASN A 279 -3.90 -8.09 1.79
CA ASN A 279 -4.33 -8.99 0.72
C ASN A 279 -3.58 -10.34 0.79
N TRP A 280 -2.26 -10.29 1.01
CA TRP A 280 -1.40 -11.45 1.13
C TRP A 280 -1.66 -12.28 2.39
N TRP A 281 -1.88 -11.64 3.56
CA TRP A 281 -2.16 -12.32 4.82
C TRP A 281 -3.58 -12.91 4.89
N ILE A 282 -4.57 -12.18 4.39
CA ILE A 282 -5.99 -12.61 4.41
C ILE A 282 -6.29 -13.65 3.32
N ASP A 283 -5.49 -13.67 2.23
CA ASP A 283 -5.68 -14.53 1.05
C ASP A 283 -7.05 -14.35 0.40
N SER A 284 -7.44 -13.11 0.22
CA SER A 284 -8.73 -12.76 -0.40
C SER A 284 -8.63 -11.39 -1.07
N ASP A 285 -9.51 -11.17 -2.04
CA ASP A 285 -9.62 -9.87 -2.70
C ASP A 285 -10.42 -8.89 -1.82
N PRO A 286 -10.04 -7.59 -1.79
CA PRO A 286 -10.86 -6.55 -1.21
C PRO A 286 -12.16 -6.38 -2.02
N GLU A 287 -13.28 -6.18 -1.33
CA GLU A 287 -14.62 -6.01 -1.93
C GLU A 287 -15.06 -4.55 -1.92
N SER A 288 -14.95 -3.87 -0.76
CA SER A 288 -15.37 -2.48 -0.60
C SER A 288 -14.61 -1.76 0.51
N VAL A 289 -14.56 -0.43 0.40
CA VAL A 289 -13.83 0.46 1.31
C VAL A 289 -14.71 1.64 1.70
N TYR A 290 -14.79 1.95 3.01
CA TYR A 290 -15.25 3.23 3.54
C TYR A 290 -14.11 3.91 4.29
N ALA A 291 -13.85 5.19 4.00
CA ALA A 291 -12.68 5.86 4.54
C ALA A 291 -12.94 7.30 4.99
N LEU A 292 -12.12 7.75 5.94
CA LEU A 292 -12.03 9.11 6.43
C LEU A 292 -10.59 9.59 6.35
N GLY A 293 -10.38 10.87 6.03
CA GLY A 293 -9.05 11.47 5.97
C GLY A 293 -9.10 12.98 6.21
N ALA A 294 -8.02 13.51 6.77
CA ALA A 294 -7.89 14.94 6.97
C ALA A 294 -6.42 15.39 6.93
N LEU A 295 -6.20 16.65 6.56
CA LEU A 295 -4.93 17.36 6.66
C LEU A 295 -5.04 18.32 7.86
N ASN A 296 -4.44 17.94 9.00
CA ASN A 296 -4.57 18.68 10.26
C ASN A 296 -3.23 19.21 10.81
N HIS A 297 -2.10 18.65 10.38
CA HIS A 297 -0.79 18.94 10.95
C HIS A 297 0.13 19.66 9.96
N TYR A 298 0.27 19.18 8.72
CA TYR A 298 1.13 19.74 7.69
C TYR A 298 0.39 20.75 6.77
N GLY A 299 1.06 21.22 5.74
CA GLY A 299 0.49 22.09 4.72
C GLY A 299 0.04 23.44 5.27
N LYS A 300 -1.19 23.81 4.98
CA LYS A 300 -1.78 25.12 5.39
C LYS A 300 -1.85 25.33 6.91
N ASN A 301 -1.71 24.27 7.70
CA ASN A 301 -1.87 24.33 9.16
C ASN A 301 -0.61 24.87 9.88
N GLY A 302 0.55 24.95 9.22
CA GLY A 302 1.73 25.56 9.79
C GLY A 302 1.66 27.09 9.87
N THR A 303 2.17 27.64 10.98
CA THR A 303 2.22 29.10 11.22
C THR A 303 3.40 29.77 10.52
N ILE A 304 4.48 29.01 10.25
CA ILE A 304 5.67 29.46 9.52
C ILE A 304 5.80 28.66 8.22
N ARG A 305 6.30 29.30 7.17
CA ARG A 305 6.54 28.63 5.88
C ARG A 305 7.56 29.34 5.03
N ALA A 306 8.16 28.56 4.12
CA ALA A 306 9.05 29.05 3.07
C ALA A 306 8.91 28.15 1.84
N GLU A 307 9.68 28.40 0.78
CA GLU A 307 9.73 27.53 -0.40
C GLU A 307 10.47 26.23 -0.08
N ASN A 308 11.64 26.35 0.58
CA ASN A 308 12.47 25.20 1.00
C ASN A 308 13.18 25.50 2.33
N CYS A 309 13.86 24.50 2.90
CA CYS A 309 14.55 24.64 4.18
C CYS A 309 15.85 25.48 4.08
N ARG A 310 16.62 25.39 3.00
CA ARG A 310 17.91 26.09 2.84
C ARG A 310 17.78 27.62 2.84
N THR A 311 16.69 28.14 2.29
CA THR A 311 16.45 29.58 2.20
C THR A 311 15.41 30.08 3.21
N CYS A 312 15.01 29.23 4.15
CA CYS A 312 13.98 29.55 5.14
C CYS A 312 14.53 30.49 6.22
N PRO A 313 13.88 31.62 6.51
CA PRO A 313 14.31 32.53 7.58
C PRO A 313 13.92 32.04 8.99
N HIS A 314 13.29 30.85 9.11
CA HIS A 314 12.76 30.31 10.37
C HIS A 314 13.44 29.01 10.81
N THR A 315 14.66 28.77 10.35
CA THR A 315 15.38 27.48 10.59
C THR A 315 15.59 27.20 12.08
N ASP A 316 15.86 28.23 12.87
CA ASP A 316 16.09 28.17 14.31
C ASP A 316 14.82 27.82 15.13
N LYS A 317 13.64 28.14 14.61
CA LYS A 317 12.35 27.91 15.27
C LYS A 317 11.58 26.72 14.74
N CYS A 318 12.01 26.18 13.58
CA CYS A 318 11.27 25.11 12.89
C CYS A 318 11.72 23.72 13.36
N LYS A 319 10.86 23.01 14.08
CA LYS A 319 11.11 21.61 14.46
C LYS A 319 11.23 20.64 13.28
N PHE A 320 10.75 21.06 12.10
CA PHE A 320 10.83 20.30 10.84
C PHE A 320 11.99 20.77 9.94
N PHE A 321 12.89 21.60 10.44
CA PHE A 321 14.04 22.01 9.63
C PHE A 321 14.84 20.79 9.17
N PHE A 322 15.08 20.71 7.88
CA PHE A 322 15.84 19.65 7.22
C PHE A 322 17.08 20.24 6.55
N ASP A 323 18.22 20.06 7.21
CA ASP A 323 19.50 20.52 6.67
C ASP A 323 20.02 19.52 5.61
N ILE A 324 19.60 19.75 4.36
CA ILE A 324 20.02 18.93 3.22
C ILE A 324 21.53 19.00 2.97
N THR A 325 22.21 20.08 3.42
CA THR A 325 23.66 20.28 3.21
C THR A 325 24.50 19.24 3.92
N LYS A 326 23.98 18.62 4.98
CA LYS A 326 24.62 17.52 5.71
C LYS A 326 24.61 16.20 4.95
N ASN A 327 23.84 16.08 3.87
CA ASN A 327 23.77 14.87 3.06
C ASN A 327 24.46 15.10 1.70
N LYS A 328 25.71 14.66 1.59
CA LYS A 328 26.51 14.82 0.36
C LYS A 328 25.80 14.23 -0.86
N ASN A 329 25.20 13.06 -0.74
CA ASN A 329 24.50 12.43 -1.87
C ASN A 329 23.29 13.26 -2.33
N TYR A 330 22.54 13.87 -1.41
CA TYR A 330 21.43 14.74 -1.76
C TYR A 330 21.89 16.06 -2.37
N MET A 331 23.01 16.59 -1.91
CA MET A 331 23.62 17.79 -2.50
C MET A 331 24.03 17.52 -3.95
N GLU A 332 24.68 16.40 -4.22
CA GLU A 332 25.14 16.04 -5.56
C GLU A 332 23.99 15.63 -6.49
N LEU A 333 23.05 14.80 -6.00
CA LEU A 333 22.00 14.20 -6.83
C LEU A 333 20.85 15.19 -7.09
N TYR A 334 20.51 16.05 -6.12
CA TYR A 334 19.34 16.92 -6.21
C TYR A 334 19.74 18.39 -6.30
N VAL A 335 20.44 18.92 -5.30
CA VAL A 335 20.70 20.37 -5.22
C VAL A 335 21.52 20.88 -6.41
N ALA A 336 22.59 20.20 -6.79
CA ALA A 336 23.41 20.54 -7.93
C ALA A 336 22.65 20.47 -9.28
N ASN A 337 21.53 19.74 -9.31
CA ASN A 337 20.76 19.47 -10.52
C ASN A 337 19.37 20.14 -10.56
N GLU A 338 19.05 21.00 -9.59
CA GLU A 338 17.78 21.75 -9.55
C GLU A 338 17.56 22.62 -10.80
N LYS A 339 18.62 23.12 -11.40
CA LYS A 339 18.55 23.96 -12.61
C LYS A 339 17.94 23.28 -13.83
N TYR A 340 17.89 21.94 -13.87
CA TYR A 340 17.36 21.19 -15.01
C TYR A 340 15.85 20.96 -14.94
N ASP A 341 15.26 20.84 -13.73
CA ASP A 341 13.83 20.52 -13.58
C ASP A 341 13.12 21.29 -12.45
N GLY A 342 13.83 22.17 -11.73
CA GLY A 342 13.28 22.98 -10.64
C GLY A 342 12.87 22.17 -9.39
N TYR A 343 13.24 20.89 -9.27
CA TYR A 343 12.83 20.05 -8.18
C TYR A 343 13.63 20.33 -6.90
N LEU A 344 12.94 20.82 -5.86
CA LEU A 344 13.51 21.09 -4.54
C LEU A 344 13.28 19.90 -3.61
N ARG A 345 14.36 19.19 -3.26
CA ARG A 345 14.29 17.98 -2.37
C ARG A 345 14.02 18.35 -0.91
N ASP A 346 14.39 19.56 -0.49
CA ASP A 346 14.24 20.09 0.86
C ASP A 346 13.04 21.06 1.00
N GLY A 347 11.96 20.81 0.26
CA GLY A 347 10.75 21.62 0.31
C GLY A 347 10.18 21.80 1.71
N CYS A 348 9.50 22.91 1.95
CA CYS A 348 8.84 23.16 3.24
C CYS A 348 7.62 22.24 3.40
N VAL A 349 7.47 21.59 4.56
CA VAL A 349 6.31 20.74 4.87
C VAL A 349 5.01 21.52 5.06
N PHE A 350 5.10 22.85 5.19
CA PHE A 350 3.98 23.76 5.38
C PHE A 350 3.60 24.53 4.12
N LYS A 351 3.97 24.04 2.94
CA LYS A 351 3.50 24.63 1.67
C LYS A 351 1.97 24.58 1.59
N LYS A 352 1.38 25.63 0.99
CA LYS A 352 -0.09 25.72 0.85
C LYS A 352 -0.66 24.73 -0.17
N ASP A 353 0.16 24.28 -1.11
CA ASP A 353 -0.20 23.36 -2.19
C ASP A 353 -0.29 21.86 -1.74
N VAL A 354 0.01 21.56 -0.48
CA VAL A 354 -0.19 20.21 0.09
C VAL A 354 -1.67 19.86 0.02
N ASN A 355 -2.01 18.80 -0.71
CA ASN A 355 -3.39 18.36 -0.93
C ASN A 355 -3.63 16.87 -0.59
N ILE A 356 -2.67 16.23 0.11
CA ILE A 356 -2.82 14.88 0.66
C ILE A 356 -3.18 14.93 2.15
N PHE A 357 -3.69 13.82 2.68
CA PHE A 357 -4.05 13.70 4.09
C PHE A 357 -2.87 13.29 4.96
N ASP A 358 -2.85 13.72 6.23
CA ASP A 358 -1.83 13.37 7.22
C ASP A 358 -2.33 12.43 8.32
N LYS A 359 -3.65 12.22 8.41
CA LYS A 359 -4.30 11.18 9.21
C LYS A 359 -5.42 10.53 8.41
N MET A 360 -5.52 9.22 8.53
CA MET A 360 -6.38 8.41 7.68
C MET A 360 -6.90 7.20 8.44
N ALA A 361 -8.18 6.85 8.23
CA ALA A 361 -8.80 5.63 8.74
C ALA A 361 -9.76 5.04 7.71
N ALA A 362 -9.85 3.71 7.67
CA ALA A 362 -10.75 3.00 6.77
C ALA A 362 -11.31 1.72 7.40
N THR A 363 -12.50 1.34 6.97
CA THR A 363 -13.03 -0.02 7.09
C THR A 363 -13.00 -0.66 5.70
N ILE A 364 -12.41 -1.86 5.61
CA ILE A 364 -12.27 -2.60 4.36
C ILE A 364 -12.98 -3.95 4.52
N LYS A 365 -13.86 -4.29 3.59
CA LYS A 365 -14.50 -5.60 3.52
C LYS A 365 -13.82 -6.43 2.43
N TYR A 366 -13.54 -7.70 2.72
CA TYR A 366 -12.98 -8.67 1.81
C TYR A 366 -14.05 -9.64 1.29
N LYS A 367 -13.84 -10.24 0.12
CA LYS A 367 -14.79 -11.18 -0.53
C LYS A 367 -15.08 -12.42 0.32
N ASN A 368 -14.12 -12.88 1.14
CA ASN A 368 -14.32 -13.99 2.08
C ASN A 368 -15.03 -13.58 3.37
N GLY A 369 -15.49 -12.33 3.48
CA GLY A 369 -16.22 -11.81 4.64
C GLY A 369 -15.36 -11.17 5.72
N VAL A 370 -14.03 -11.25 5.64
CA VAL A 370 -13.12 -10.60 6.61
C VAL A 370 -13.31 -9.09 6.58
N GLN A 371 -13.33 -8.48 7.76
CA GLN A 371 -13.45 -7.04 7.96
C GLN A 371 -12.15 -6.49 8.55
N VAL A 372 -11.65 -5.38 8.01
CA VAL A 372 -10.42 -4.74 8.49
C VAL A 372 -10.71 -3.33 8.98
N ALA A 373 -10.28 -3.02 10.19
CA ALA A 373 -10.16 -1.66 10.70
C ALA A 373 -8.72 -1.18 10.49
N TYR A 374 -8.54 -0.14 9.67
CA TYR A 374 -7.23 0.38 9.29
C TYR A 374 -7.06 1.84 9.68
N SER A 375 -5.85 2.24 10.10
CA SER A 375 -5.48 3.65 10.22
C SER A 375 -4.01 3.92 9.89
N LEU A 376 -3.72 5.15 9.45
CA LEU A 376 -2.37 5.66 9.22
C LEU A 376 -2.24 7.07 9.79
N THR A 377 -1.23 7.28 10.63
CA THR A 377 -0.83 8.59 11.19
C THR A 377 0.60 8.92 10.74
N THR A 378 0.86 10.18 10.35
CA THR A 378 2.15 10.59 9.75
C THR A 378 3.03 11.45 10.66
N TYR A 379 2.71 11.54 11.94
CA TYR A 379 3.43 12.34 12.95
C TYR A 379 3.48 11.65 14.32
N SER A 380 3.80 10.36 14.29
CA SER A 380 3.98 9.55 15.48
C SER A 380 5.39 9.75 16.09
N PRO A 381 5.58 9.52 17.39
CA PRO A 381 6.90 9.57 18.03
C PRO A 381 7.81 8.40 17.61
N TYR A 382 7.28 7.31 17.07
CA TYR A 382 8.01 6.14 16.56
C TYR A 382 7.40 5.67 15.25
N GLU A 383 8.15 4.87 14.49
CA GLU A 383 7.64 4.18 13.30
C GLU A 383 7.39 2.71 13.57
N GLY A 384 6.29 2.19 13.02
CA GLY A 384 5.91 0.81 13.14
C GLY A 384 4.40 0.61 13.03
N TYR A 385 3.92 -0.54 13.51
CA TYR A 385 2.51 -0.84 13.45
C TYR A 385 2.04 -1.75 14.59
N ARG A 386 0.74 -1.69 14.87
CA ARG A 386 0.02 -2.69 15.64
C ARG A 386 -0.91 -3.44 14.74
N ILE A 387 -0.90 -4.75 14.83
CA ILE A 387 -1.81 -5.61 14.09
C ILE A 387 -2.37 -6.70 14.98
N ALA A 388 -3.65 -7.03 14.75
CA ALA A 388 -4.30 -8.14 15.40
C ALA A 388 -5.23 -8.85 14.41
N PHE A 389 -5.11 -10.17 14.32
CA PHE A 389 -6.00 -11.03 13.55
C PHE A 389 -6.90 -11.78 14.52
N ASN A 390 -8.21 -11.61 14.40
CA ASN A 390 -9.20 -12.41 15.12
C ASN A 390 -9.61 -13.59 14.25
N GLY A 391 -9.51 -14.79 14.79
CA GLY A 391 -9.90 -16.01 14.10
C GLY A 391 -10.84 -16.90 14.94
N THR A 392 -11.41 -17.90 14.30
CA THR A 392 -12.39 -18.82 14.93
C THR A 392 -11.79 -19.69 16.04
N LYS A 393 -10.46 -19.87 16.07
CA LYS A 393 -9.75 -20.68 17.08
C LYS A 393 -8.79 -19.91 17.96
N GLY A 394 -8.65 -18.59 17.74
CA GLY A 394 -7.72 -17.77 18.50
C GLY A 394 -7.51 -16.38 17.94
N ARG A 395 -6.49 -15.71 18.45
CA ARG A 395 -6.08 -14.35 18.05
C ARG A 395 -4.56 -14.28 17.94
N LEU A 396 -4.06 -13.61 16.91
CA LEU A 396 -2.65 -13.31 16.73
C LEU A 396 -2.47 -11.79 16.85
N GLU A 397 -1.51 -11.35 17.66
CA GLU A 397 -1.17 -9.94 17.85
C GLU A 397 0.30 -9.70 17.61
N ALA A 398 0.64 -8.55 17.02
CA ALA A 398 2.01 -8.05 16.96
C ALA A 398 2.05 -6.53 17.11
N TRP A 399 3.05 -6.05 17.88
CA TRP A 399 3.43 -4.65 17.93
C TRP A 399 4.86 -4.51 17.45
N ILE A 400 5.02 -4.09 16.21
CA ILE A 400 6.30 -3.97 15.53
C ILE A 400 6.76 -2.51 15.56
N GLN A 401 8.00 -2.27 15.98
CA GLN A 401 8.62 -0.94 16.06
C GLN A 401 9.85 -0.90 15.15
N GLU A 402 9.68 -0.36 13.94
CA GLU A 402 10.73 -0.36 12.89
C GLU A 402 11.81 0.71 13.12
N SER A 403 11.46 1.84 13.72
CA SER A 403 12.41 2.88 14.10
C SER A 403 12.01 3.57 15.40
N LYS A 404 13.00 4.10 16.12
CA LYS A 404 12.83 4.74 17.42
C LYS A 404 12.06 3.83 18.40
N PRO A 405 12.49 2.57 18.59
CA PRO A 405 11.80 1.64 19.45
C PRO A 405 11.75 2.16 20.89
N THR A 406 10.68 1.81 21.59
CA THR A 406 10.48 2.18 23.01
C THR A 406 11.00 1.13 23.96
N SER A 407 11.59 0.04 23.46
CA SER A 407 12.21 -1.04 24.22
C SER A 407 13.62 -1.34 23.71
N ASP A 408 14.45 -1.92 24.56
CA ASP A 408 15.80 -2.38 24.23
C ASP A 408 15.83 -3.81 23.64
N ALA A 409 14.67 -4.36 23.29
CA ALA A 409 14.59 -5.68 22.69
C ALA A 409 15.26 -5.70 21.31
N ASN A 410 15.95 -6.80 21.00
CA ASN A 410 16.61 -7.05 19.71
C ASN A 410 15.82 -8.04 18.81
N TYR A 411 14.53 -8.18 19.08
CA TYR A 411 13.60 -9.04 18.37
C TYR A 411 12.22 -8.39 18.24
N ASP A 412 11.49 -8.78 17.22
CA ASP A 412 10.05 -8.56 17.10
C ASP A 412 9.29 -9.68 17.82
N GLU A 413 8.16 -9.36 18.43
CA GLU A 413 7.35 -10.33 19.14
C GLU A 413 5.97 -10.48 18.50
N ILE A 414 5.56 -11.72 18.26
CA ILE A 414 4.21 -12.11 17.90
C ILE A 414 3.61 -12.88 19.08
N VAL A 415 2.40 -12.50 19.50
CA VAL A 415 1.66 -13.20 20.55
C VAL A 415 0.51 -13.94 19.94
N LEU A 416 0.48 -15.26 20.15
CA LEU A 416 -0.59 -16.14 19.72
C LEU A 416 -1.46 -16.51 20.93
N PHE A 417 -2.72 -16.13 20.91
CA PHE A 417 -3.73 -16.52 21.90
C PHE A 417 -4.61 -17.60 21.28
N LYS A 418 -4.57 -18.80 21.81
CA LYS A 418 -5.53 -19.85 21.43
C LYS A 418 -6.73 -19.80 22.38
N ASN A 419 -7.91 -20.10 21.87
CA ASN A 419 -9.11 -20.20 22.71
C ASN A 419 -8.85 -21.12 23.91
N PHE A 420 -9.53 -20.85 25.03
CA PHE A 420 -9.39 -21.57 26.31
C PHE A 420 -8.02 -21.39 27.01
N ASN A 421 -7.47 -20.15 26.91
CA ASN A 421 -6.35 -19.64 27.75
C ASN A 421 -4.94 -20.19 27.44
N LYS A 422 -4.66 -20.61 26.22
CA LYS A 422 -3.28 -20.87 25.80
C LYS A 422 -2.67 -19.62 25.16
N ARG A 423 -1.51 -19.20 25.65
CA ARG A 423 -0.75 -18.06 25.12
C ARG A 423 0.65 -18.54 24.73
N GLN A 424 1.13 -18.11 23.59
CA GLN A 424 2.47 -18.38 23.10
C GLN A 424 3.11 -17.07 22.61
N TYR A 425 4.36 -16.83 23.02
CA TYR A 425 5.18 -15.73 22.58
C TYR A 425 6.19 -16.25 21.56
N ILE A 426 6.26 -15.60 20.40
CA ILE A 426 7.14 -15.99 19.29
C ILE A 426 8.07 -14.79 19.04
N GLN A 427 9.36 -14.98 19.33
CA GLN A 427 10.39 -13.96 19.14
C GLN A 427 11.07 -14.17 17.80
N ILE A 428 11.21 -13.09 17.02
CA ILE A 428 11.81 -13.09 15.70
C ILE A 428 12.96 -12.09 15.72
N PRO A 429 14.22 -12.53 15.53
CA PRO A 429 15.37 -11.61 15.47
C PRO A 429 15.17 -10.54 14.40
N PHE A 430 15.65 -9.32 14.67
CA PHE A 430 15.59 -8.23 13.69
C PHE A 430 16.38 -8.58 12.43
N GLY A 431 15.82 -8.21 11.27
CA GLY A 431 16.55 -8.26 10.01
C GLY A 431 17.65 -7.19 9.95
N THR A 432 18.76 -7.50 9.31
CA THR A 432 19.99 -6.67 9.31
C THR A 432 20.07 -5.68 8.14
N SER A 433 19.11 -5.66 7.20
CA SER A 433 19.11 -4.76 6.04
C SER A 433 17.86 -3.87 6.01
N GLY A 434 17.77 -2.96 5.04
CA GLY A 434 16.63 -2.04 4.87
C GLY A 434 15.28 -2.74 4.91
N HIS A 435 14.25 -2.04 5.43
CA HIS A 435 12.90 -2.54 5.63
C HIS A 435 12.83 -3.87 6.43
N GLY A 436 13.58 -3.93 7.53
CA GLY A 436 13.61 -5.12 8.39
C GLY A 436 14.19 -6.37 7.71
N GLY A 437 15.16 -6.22 6.81
CA GLY A 437 15.77 -7.31 6.04
C GLY A 437 15.14 -7.55 4.67
N GLY A 438 13.98 -6.98 4.39
CA GLY A 438 13.20 -7.27 3.20
C GLY A 438 13.84 -6.84 1.88
N ASP A 439 14.63 -5.76 1.86
CA ASP A 439 15.27 -5.28 0.62
C ASP A 439 16.29 -6.26 0.05
N ALA A 440 17.04 -6.97 0.90
CA ALA A 440 18.02 -7.96 0.45
C ALA A 440 17.31 -9.19 -0.13
N LEU A 441 16.40 -9.78 0.63
CA LEU A 441 15.67 -10.98 0.23
C LEU A 441 14.83 -10.79 -1.05
N LEU A 442 14.21 -9.62 -1.22
CA LEU A 442 13.52 -9.27 -2.48
C LEU A 442 14.48 -9.30 -3.66
N LYS A 443 15.68 -8.69 -3.53
CA LYS A 443 16.68 -8.66 -4.60
C LYS A 443 17.24 -10.05 -4.90
N ASP A 444 17.52 -10.85 -3.87
CA ASP A 444 17.97 -12.23 -4.04
C ASP A 444 16.95 -13.03 -4.85
N GLN A 445 15.65 -12.91 -4.52
CA GLN A 445 14.59 -13.61 -5.25
C GLN A 445 14.43 -13.13 -6.70
N ILE A 446 14.82 -11.89 -7.00
CA ILE A 446 14.77 -11.35 -8.37
C ILE A 446 15.96 -11.81 -9.19
N PHE A 447 17.19 -11.72 -8.65
CA PHE A 447 18.42 -11.79 -9.44
C PHE A 447 19.17 -13.12 -9.30
N LEU A 448 18.94 -13.87 -8.22
CA LEU A 448 19.58 -15.18 -8.07
C LEU A 448 18.70 -16.29 -8.68
N PRO A 449 19.31 -17.27 -9.35
CA PRO A 449 18.57 -18.39 -9.92
C PRO A 449 18.09 -19.36 -8.82
N ASN A 450 16.97 -20.03 -9.07
CA ASN A 450 16.45 -21.14 -8.26
C ASN A 450 16.17 -20.79 -6.79
N ILE A 451 15.75 -19.56 -6.50
CA ILE A 451 15.26 -19.18 -5.18
C ILE A 451 13.79 -19.56 -5.07
N ASP A 452 13.49 -20.45 -4.13
CA ASP A 452 12.11 -20.84 -3.81
C ASP A 452 11.33 -19.69 -3.19
N ASP A 453 10.02 -19.67 -3.41
CA ASP A 453 9.08 -18.70 -2.81
C ASP A 453 8.01 -19.41 -1.96
N PRO A 454 8.41 -20.06 -0.85
CA PRO A 454 7.49 -20.84 -0.03
C PRO A 454 6.42 -19.98 0.65
N PHE A 455 6.67 -18.68 0.80
CA PHE A 455 5.74 -17.74 1.42
C PHE A 455 4.92 -16.93 0.39
N GLN A 456 5.04 -17.20 -0.92
CA GLN A 456 4.34 -16.47 -1.98
C GLN A 456 4.59 -14.95 -1.91
N GLN A 457 5.86 -14.56 -1.76
CA GLN A 457 6.26 -13.16 -1.59
C GLN A 457 6.42 -12.40 -2.92
N CYS A 458 6.54 -13.14 -4.03
CA CYS A 458 6.64 -12.56 -5.36
C CYS A 458 5.33 -11.89 -5.77
N ALA A 459 5.32 -10.57 -5.81
CA ALA A 459 4.14 -9.80 -6.21
C ALA A 459 4.17 -9.45 -7.70
N ASN A 460 3.05 -9.64 -8.38
CA ASN A 460 2.84 -9.37 -9.79
C ASN A 460 1.94 -8.12 -10.01
N THR A 461 1.52 -7.88 -11.25
CA THR A 461 0.61 -6.79 -11.62
C THR A 461 -0.75 -6.87 -10.92
N ARG A 462 -1.30 -8.07 -10.70
CA ARG A 462 -2.56 -8.25 -9.98
C ARG A 462 -2.44 -7.83 -8.53
N ASP A 463 -1.36 -8.22 -7.85
CA ASP A 463 -1.08 -7.80 -6.48
C ASP A 463 -0.93 -6.28 -6.40
N GLY A 464 -0.17 -5.70 -7.33
CA GLY A 464 -0.01 -4.25 -7.46
C GLY A 464 -1.32 -3.51 -7.69
N ALA A 465 -2.17 -4.05 -8.57
CA ALA A 465 -3.49 -3.51 -8.87
C ALA A 465 -4.39 -3.51 -7.64
N LEU A 466 -4.56 -4.66 -6.98
CA LEU A 466 -5.42 -4.78 -5.79
C LEU A 466 -4.97 -3.86 -4.66
N ALA A 467 -3.65 -3.78 -4.40
CA ALA A 467 -3.12 -2.89 -3.37
C ALA A 467 -3.39 -1.41 -3.68
N CYS A 468 -3.23 -0.98 -4.94
CA CYS A 468 -3.55 0.39 -5.38
C CYS A 468 -5.05 0.67 -5.34
N LEU A 469 -5.89 -0.27 -5.79
CA LEU A 469 -7.35 -0.11 -5.84
C LEU A 469 -7.97 0.13 -4.46
N VAL A 470 -7.47 -0.50 -3.40
CA VAL A 470 -7.91 -0.19 -2.02
C VAL A 470 -7.63 1.27 -1.67
N GLY A 471 -6.45 1.78 -2.00
CA GLY A 471 -6.10 3.18 -1.75
C GLY A 471 -6.91 4.17 -2.59
N ILE A 472 -7.20 3.82 -3.84
CA ILE A 472 -8.04 4.61 -4.75
C ILE A 472 -9.49 4.63 -4.24
N ALA A 473 -10.06 3.47 -3.86
CA ALA A 473 -11.38 3.36 -3.26
C ALA A 473 -11.50 4.20 -1.99
N ALA A 474 -10.47 4.18 -1.12
CA ALA A 474 -10.44 5.00 0.09
C ALA A 474 -10.49 6.49 -0.23
N ARG A 475 -9.70 6.96 -1.21
CA ARG A 475 -9.71 8.35 -1.66
C ARG A 475 -11.08 8.75 -2.24
N ASN A 476 -11.68 7.91 -3.07
CA ASN A 476 -12.98 8.15 -3.67
C ASN A 476 -14.11 8.11 -2.61
N SER A 477 -13.99 7.24 -1.60
CA SER A 477 -14.91 7.19 -0.45
C SER A 477 -14.88 8.48 0.36
N ILE A 478 -13.69 9.05 0.61
CA ILE A 478 -13.57 10.35 1.31
C ILE A 478 -14.23 11.47 0.49
N ALA A 479 -14.05 11.47 -0.83
CA ALA A 479 -14.60 12.49 -1.71
C ALA A 479 -16.13 12.41 -1.83
N SER A 480 -16.69 11.19 -1.85
CA SER A 480 -18.15 10.96 -2.00
C SER A 480 -18.90 10.89 -0.67
N GLY A 481 -18.22 10.61 0.45
CA GLY A 481 -18.83 10.29 1.74
C GLY A 481 -19.53 8.94 1.78
N GLN A 482 -19.32 8.07 0.79
CA GLN A 482 -19.97 6.77 0.62
C GLN A 482 -18.95 5.63 0.56
N PRO A 483 -19.34 4.39 0.91
CA PRO A 483 -18.54 3.21 0.60
C PRO A 483 -18.34 3.05 -0.91
N VAL A 484 -17.12 2.64 -1.31
CA VAL A 484 -16.75 2.37 -2.71
C VAL A 484 -16.46 0.90 -2.88
N LYS A 485 -17.10 0.24 -3.84
CA LYS A 485 -16.79 -1.14 -4.23
C LYS A 485 -15.59 -1.15 -5.17
N ILE A 486 -14.68 -2.09 -4.96
CA ILE A 486 -13.52 -2.26 -5.86
C ILE A 486 -13.97 -2.61 -7.29
N ALA A 487 -15.09 -3.32 -7.41
CA ALA A 487 -15.66 -3.68 -8.72
C ALA A 487 -16.23 -2.50 -9.53
N ASP A 488 -16.43 -1.35 -8.90
CA ASP A 488 -16.99 -0.16 -9.55
C ASP A 488 -15.88 0.81 -10.03
N LEU A 489 -14.61 0.46 -9.79
CA LEU A 489 -13.43 1.19 -10.26
C LEU A 489 -12.91 0.63 -11.58
#